data_631a424d1548b5331c2ea1f4abc35a4d
#
_entry.id   631a424d1548b5331c2ea1f4abc35a4d
#
_cell.length_a   1.000
_cell.length_b   1.000
_cell.length_c   1.000
_cell.angle_alpha   90.00
_cell.angle_beta   90.00
_cell.angle_gamma   90.00
#
_symmetry.space_group_name_H-M   'P 1'
#
loop_
_entity.id
_entity.type
_entity.pdbx_description
1 polymer ?
#
loop_
_entity_poly.entity_id
_entity_poly.type
_entity_poly.pdbx_seq_one_letter_code
_entity_poly.pdbx_strand_id
1 'polypeptide(L)'
;KIYELFDLDFVVIFLEVQAFDIEKAVQKAVEERRAEEQHKKEEEEKNVNHELWDELPVFKDTLKKIYGKAIHEKPKNIADVSTEDGYITVWGDVLKTEVRETKRGTSKIFDFDISDYTSSITVKMFDDKRVIDPLVDKINEAGTLVISGGYQFDTFSNQYVLRPYAIASIKKAEKTDDEPEKRIELHMHTSLSEMDAISSPTALVKQAIKWGHEAVAITDHGVVQALPEAYAASGKGSKIKLILGMEGYLVDDEKYPDFLNMKTNQYERYHIIFLVKEDTSMDESIPKEERKYGRKNLYEMISASNVKYFKKRPLIPKSLLRKKRDCIIVGSACEQGEVYQAILDDVDEDKLEEIASFYDYLEIQPNGNNAFMLRTSDQEYVTNKRGEEKKNRYWRVNSEEDLININKKIIALG
;
A
#
# COMPACT_ATOMS: atom_id res chain seq x y z
N LYS A 1 23.54 25.63 -15.43
CA LYS A 1 23.71 24.16 -15.68
C LYS A 1 22.41 23.37 -15.49
N ILE A 2 21.60 23.65 -14.44
CA ILE A 2 20.29 23.01 -14.26
C ILE A 2 19.31 23.45 -15.35
N TYR A 3 19.34 24.72 -15.75
CA TYR A 3 18.54 25.26 -16.87
C TYR A 3 18.82 24.56 -18.19
N GLU A 4 20.10 24.29 -18.48
CA GLU A 4 20.52 23.63 -19.71
C GLU A 4 20.12 22.15 -19.76
N LEU A 5 19.89 21.51 -18.58
CA LEU A 5 19.51 20.10 -18.47
C LEU A 5 18.00 19.85 -18.65
N PHE A 6 17.15 20.83 -18.31
CA PHE A 6 15.70 20.59 -18.23
C PHE A 6 14.87 21.56 -19.09
N ASP A 7 15.50 22.56 -19.73
CA ASP A 7 14.80 23.59 -20.51
C ASP A 7 13.57 24.19 -19.76
N LEU A 8 13.77 24.46 -18.47
CA LEU A 8 12.73 24.93 -17.56
C LEU A 8 13.04 26.36 -17.09
N ASP A 9 12.05 27.23 -17.20
CA ASP A 9 12.10 28.62 -16.70
C ASP A 9 11.88 28.71 -15.17
N PHE A 10 12.52 27.84 -14.38
CA PHE A 10 12.46 27.88 -12.92
C PHE A 10 13.77 28.43 -12.33
N VAL A 11 13.65 29.38 -11.43
CA VAL A 11 14.78 29.84 -10.59
C VAL A 11 14.82 28.92 -9.35
N VAL A 12 15.75 27.98 -9.33
CA VAL A 12 16.05 27.21 -8.12
C VAL A 12 17.15 27.93 -7.37
N ILE A 13 16.82 28.52 -6.23
CA ILE A 13 17.80 29.16 -5.32
C ILE A 13 18.34 28.04 -4.41
N PHE A 14 19.59 27.65 -4.66
CA PHE A 14 20.35 26.86 -3.70
C PHE A 14 20.89 27.78 -2.62
N LEU A 15 20.39 27.64 -1.40
CA LEU A 15 21.06 28.19 -0.23
C LEU A 15 22.21 27.24 0.11
N GLU A 16 23.44 27.68 -0.07
CA GLU A 16 24.63 26.99 0.42
C GLU A 16 24.58 27.00 1.96
N VAL A 17 24.14 25.90 2.56
CA VAL A 17 24.20 25.76 4.01
C VAL A 17 25.60 25.30 4.38
N GLN A 18 26.49 26.28 4.59
CA GLN A 18 27.81 26.06 5.20
C GLN A 18 27.73 26.00 6.72
N ALA A 19 27.03 25.04 7.24
CA ALA A 19 27.18 24.63 8.65
C ALA A 19 26.97 23.13 8.72
N PHE A 20 28.04 22.39 8.92
CA PHE A 20 27.96 21.00 9.31
C PHE A 20 27.35 20.97 10.71
N ASP A 21 26.07 20.69 10.79
CA ASP A 21 25.32 20.63 12.05
C ASP A 21 25.74 19.35 12.78
N ILE A 22 26.74 19.51 13.65
CA ILE A 22 27.33 18.42 14.46
C ILE A 22 26.24 17.75 15.29
N GLU A 23 25.25 18.49 15.80
CA GLU A 23 24.15 17.91 16.57
C GLU A 23 23.30 16.98 15.72
N LYS A 24 22.95 17.38 14.48
CA LYS A 24 22.22 16.49 13.54
C LYS A 24 23.03 15.28 13.12
N ALA A 25 24.33 15.44 12.91
CA ALA A 25 25.22 14.31 12.60
C ALA A 25 25.33 13.32 13.78
N VAL A 26 25.42 13.84 15.01
CA VAL A 26 25.42 13.01 16.24
C VAL A 26 24.06 12.34 16.46
N GLN A 27 22.95 13.06 16.28
CA GLN A 27 21.61 12.46 16.35
C GLN A 27 21.43 11.34 15.33
N LYS A 28 21.85 11.56 14.09
CA LYS A 28 21.78 10.53 13.04
C LYS A 28 22.65 9.32 13.36
N ALA A 29 23.87 9.51 13.89
CA ALA A 29 24.75 8.42 14.30
C ALA A 29 24.18 7.64 15.52
N VAL A 30 23.49 8.33 16.44
CA VAL A 30 22.79 7.69 17.58
C VAL A 30 21.59 6.88 17.11
N GLU A 31 20.83 7.40 16.14
CA GLU A 31 19.70 6.68 15.53
C GLU A 31 20.16 5.45 14.73
N GLU A 32 21.22 5.59 13.94
CA GLU A 32 21.83 4.47 13.21
C GLU A 32 22.33 3.37 14.18
N ARG A 33 23.00 3.75 15.27
CA ARG A 33 23.47 2.80 16.28
C ARG A 33 22.32 2.11 17.03
N ARG A 34 21.26 2.84 17.34
CA ARG A 34 20.02 2.27 17.93
C ARG A 34 19.34 1.29 16.98
N ALA A 35 19.31 1.63 15.68
CA ALA A 35 18.77 0.75 14.65
C ALA A 35 19.60 -0.53 14.49
N GLU A 36 20.94 -0.43 14.55
CA GLU A 36 21.83 -1.61 14.53
C GLU A 36 21.69 -2.47 15.79
N GLU A 37 21.58 -1.87 16.97
CA GLU A 37 21.36 -2.59 18.24
C GLU A 37 19.98 -3.25 18.27
N GLN A 38 18.97 -2.60 17.68
CA GLN A 38 17.63 -3.15 17.54
C GLN A 38 17.60 -4.31 16.54
N HIS A 39 18.30 -4.20 15.42
CA HIS A 39 18.45 -5.26 14.42
C HIS A 39 19.18 -6.49 14.99
N LYS A 40 20.24 -6.28 15.79
CA LYS A 40 20.92 -7.38 16.50
C LYS A 40 20.02 -8.08 17.50
N LYS A 41 19.24 -7.34 18.27
CA LYS A 41 18.25 -7.92 19.20
C LYS A 41 17.17 -8.71 18.45
N GLU A 42 16.71 -8.20 17.32
CA GLU A 42 15.73 -8.89 16.46
C GLU A 42 16.31 -10.18 15.83
N GLU A 43 17.61 -10.20 15.50
CA GLU A 43 18.30 -11.42 15.02
C GLU A 43 18.50 -12.45 16.13
N GLU A 44 18.85 -12.02 17.34
CA GLU A 44 18.96 -12.91 18.50
C GLU A 44 17.61 -13.49 18.92
N GLU A 45 16.51 -12.73 18.79
CA GLU A 45 15.15 -13.18 19.07
C GLU A 45 14.58 -14.13 17.99
N LYS A 46 15.08 -14.10 16.76
CA LYS A 46 14.68 -15.03 15.67
C LYS A 46 15.13 -16.49 15.90
N ASN A 47 16.10 -16.71 16.77
CA ASN A 47 16.61 -18.04 17.08
C ASN A 47 15.87 -18.74 18.23
N VAL A 48 14.85 -18.12 18.82
CA VAL A 48 14.00 -18.73 19.85
C VAL A 48 12.80 -19.41 19.19
N ASN A 49 12.69 -20.72 19.31
CA ASN A 49 11.49 -21.46 18.89
C ASN A 49 10.33 -21.08 19.81
N HIS A 50 9.49 -20.14 19.37
CA HIS A 50 8.27 -19.76 20.06
C HIS A 50 7.12 -20.73 19.76
N GLU A 51 6.27 -20.99 20.74
CA GLU A 51 5.11 -21.86 20.62
C GLU A 51 3.88 -21.03 20.20
N LEU A 52 3.33 -21.30 19.02
CA LEU A 52 2.06 -20.70 18.59
C LEU A 52 0.93 -21.11 19.55
N TRP A 53 -0.03 -20.23 19.73
CA TRP A 53 -1.23 -20.54 20.49
C TRP A 53 -2.26 -21.26 19.60
N ASP A 54 -1.98 -22.56 19.40
CA ASP A 54 -2.70 -23.42 18.45
C ASP A 54 -2.70 -22.83 17.02
N GLU A 55 -3.87 -22.60 16.44
CA GLU A 55 -4.02 -22.04 15.09
C GLU A 55 -3.94 -20.51 15.03
N LEU A 56 -3.76 -19.82 16.18
CA LEU A 56 -3.68 -18.37 16.22
C LEU A 56 -2.28 -17.88 15.84
N PRO A 57 -2.16 -16.78 15.11
CA PRO A 57 -0.85 -16.24 14.70
C PRO A 57 -0.16 -15.45 15.85
N VAL A 58 -0.21 -15.98 17.08
CA VAL A 58 0.41 -15.37 18.27
C VAL A 58 1.12 -16.44 19.10
N PHE A 59 2.23 -16.05 19.77
CA PHE A 59 3.09 -16.97 20.50
C PHE A 59 2.75 -16.97 21.99
N LYS A 60 2.16 -18.03 22.47
CA LYS A 60 1.68 -18.20 23.86
C LYS A 60 2.75 -17.96 24.91
N ASP A 61 3.97 -18.42 24.67
CA ASP A 61 5.12 -18.30 25.58
C ASP A 61 5.65 -16.87 25.74
N THR A 62 5.18 -15.94 24.88
CA THR A 62 5.60 -14.52 24.91
C THR A 62 4.65 -13.61 25.69
N LEU A 63 3.61 -14.15 26.31
CA LEU A 63 2.66 -13.39 27.12
C LEU A 63 3.35 -12.65 28.27
N LYS A 64 3.21 -11.31 28.28
CA LYS A 64 3.69 -10.44 29.37
C LYS A 64 2.54 -9.61 29.92
N LYS A 65 2.24 -9.78 31.19
CA LYS A 65 1.17 -9.04 31.85
C LYS A 65 1.40 -7.52 31.82
N ILE A 66 0.40 -6.77 31.39
CA ILE A 66 0.35 -5.31 31.39
C ILE A 66 -0.58 -4.81 32.50
N TYR A 67 -1.80 -5.39 32.61
CA TYR A 67 -2.84 -4.96 33.55
C TYR A 67 -3.61 -6.15 34.10
N GLY A 68 -4.11 -6.04 35.33
CA GLY A 68 -5.00 -7.01 35.95
C GLY A 68 -4.34 -8.35 36.31
N LYS A 69 -5.03 -9.45 36.08
CA LYS A 69 -4.59 -10.82 36.35
C LYS A 69 -3.81 -11.44 35.19
N ALA A 70 -3.14 -12.55 35.42
CA ALA A 70 -2.56 -13.36 34.33
C ALA A 70 -3.68 -13.95 33.48
N ILE A 71 -3.45 -14.01 32.17
CA ILE A 71 -4.38 -14.62 31.19
C ILE A 71 -3.85 -16.02 30.87
N HIS A 72 -4.71 -17.02 31.03
CA HIS A 72 -4.41 -18.43 30.73
C HIS A 72 -5.35 -19.03 29.68
N GLU A 73 -6.47 -18.34 29.44
CA GLU A 73 -7.49 -18.78 28.51
C GLU A 73 -7.05 -18.47 27.07
N LYS A 74 -7.33 -19.43 26.17
CA LYS A 74 -7.10 -19.25 24.75
C LYS A 74 -7.99 -18.12 24.21
N PRO A 75 -7.43 -17.12 23.49
CA PRO A 75 -8.23 -16.13 22.82
C PRO A 75 -9.04 -16.76 21.69
N LYS A 76 -10.24 -16.22 21.45
CA LYS A 76 -11.03 -16.53 20.26
C LYS A 76 -10.90 -15.41 19.23
N ASN A 77 -11.26 -15.68 17.99
CA ASN A 77 -11.33 -14.65 16.96
C ASN A 77 -12.44 -13.65 17.29
N ILE A 78 -12.19 -12.38 16.99
CA ILE A 78 -13.15 -11.30 17.27
C ILE A 78 -14.46 -11.50 16.47
N ALA A 79 -14.39 -12.05 15.24
CA ALA A 79 -15.58 -12.38 14.44
C ALA A 79 -16.50 -13.42 15.11
N ASP A 80 -15.94 -14.28 15.98
CA ASP A 80 -16.69 -15.33 16.68
C ASP A 80 -17.31 -14.83 18.02
N VAL A 81 -17.12 -13.54 18.34
CA VAL A 81 -17.68 -12.93 19.55
C VAL A 81 -19.16 -12.66 19.39
N SER A 82 -19.98 -13.24 20.29
CA SER A 82 -21.43 -13.00 20.37
C SER A 82 -21.76 -11.99 21.46
N THR A 83 -22.83 -11.24 21.29
CA THR A 83 -23.39 -10.36 22.33
C THR A 83 -23.87 -11.11 23.59
N GLU A 84 -24.04 -12.44 23.49
CA GLU A 84 -24.45 -13.32 24.58
C GLU A 84 -23.25 -13.82 25.42
N ASP A 85 -22.02 -13.66 24.94
CA ASP A 85 -20.83 -14.23 25.61
C ASP A 85 -20.55 -13.67 26.99
N GLY A 86 -20.96 -12.45 27.29
CA GLY A 86 -20.79 -11.78 28.59
C GLY A 86 -19.33 -11.58 29.03
N TYR A 87 -18.48 -12.62 28.94
CA TYR A 87 -17.06 -12.60 29.21
C TYR A 87 -16.30 -13.21 28.05
N ILE A 88 -15.27 -12.51 27.57
CA ILE A 88 -14.47 -12.94 26.40
C ILE A 88 -12.97 -12.76 26.67
N THR A 89 -12.20 -13.60 26.00
CA THR A 89 -10.76 -13.41 25.81
C THR A 89 -10.49 -13.35 24.31
N VAL A 90 -9.89 -12.26 23.86
CA VAL A 90 -9.55 -11.98 22.44
C VAL A 90 -8.12 -11.50 22.31
N TRP A 91 -7.57 -11.60 21.12
CA TRP A 91 -6.29 -11.00 20.78
C TRP A 91 -6.47 -9.98 19.65
N GLY A 92 -5.51 -9.08 19.47
CA GLY A 92 -5.52 -8.17 18.32
C GLY A 92 -4.40 -7.14 18.37
N ASP A 93 -4.13 -6.58 17.21
CA ASP A 93 -3.25 -5.43 17.05
C ASP A 93 -3.99 -4.14 17.46
N VAL A 94 -3.31 -3.26 18.17
CA VAL A 94 -3.83 -1.93 18.55
C VAL A 94 -3.89 -1.05 17.32
N LEU A 95 -5.07 -0.54 16.98
CA LEU A 95 -5.28 0.31 15.80
C LEU A 95 -5.30 1.79 16.15
N LYS A 96 -6.08 2.15 17.18
CA LYS A 96 -6.30 3.54 17.59
C LYS A 96 -6.42 3.61 19.09
N THR A 97 -5.82 4.64 19.69
CA THR A 97 -5.94 4.93 21.11
C THR A 97 -6.47 6.35 21.30
N GLU A 98 -7.39 6.54 22.26
CA GLU A 98 -7.95 7.82 22.62
C GLU A 98 -8.08 7.95 24.14
N VAL A 99 -7.57 9.03 24.70
CA VAL A 99 -7.66 9.33 26.14
C VAL A 99 -8.45 10.61 26.34
N ARG A 100 -9.45 10.55 27.20
CA ARG A 100 -10.29 11.71 27.56
C ARG A 100 -10.30 11.90 29.05
N GLU A 101 -10.15 13.15 29.53
CA GLU A 101 -10.27 13.49 30.94
C GLU A 101 -11.74 13.65 31.35
N THR A 102 -12.05 13.23 32.54
CA THR A 102 -13.37 13.51 33.13
C THR A 102 -13.46 14.95 33.62
N LYS A 103 -14.69 15.47 33.72
CA LYS A 103 -14.93 16.85 34.22
C LYS A 103 -14.29 17.16 35.58
N ARG A 104 -14.02 16.15 36.42
CA ARG A 104 -13.39 16.29 37.74
C ARG A 104 -11.85 16.24 37.67
N GLY A 105 -11.25 15.90 36.54
CA GLY A 105 -9.80 15.87 36.35
C GLY A 105 -9.01 14.78 37.08
N THR A 106 -9.68 13.92 37.86
CA THR A 106 -9.03 12.87 38.66
C THR A 106 -9.00 11.50 37.93
N SER A 107 -9.94 11.27 37.03
CA SER A 107 -10.09 10.02 36.30
C SER A 107 -10.05 10.27 34.80
N LYS A 108 -9.64 9.26 34.06
CA LYS A 108 -9.60 9.26 32.60
C LYS A 108 -10.43 8.11 32.02
N ILE A 109 -10.97 8.37 30.84
CA ILE A 109 -11.54 7.34 29.97
C ILE A 109 -10.48 7.04 28.93
N PHE A 110 -10.14 5.78 28.78
CA PHE A 110 -9.21 5.30 27.79
C PHE A 110 -9.93 4.31 26.88
N ASP A 111 -10.16 4.72 25.65
CA ASP A 111 -10.76 3.91 24.61
C ASP A 111 -9.66 3.53 23.59
N PHE A 112 -9.62 2.28 23.17
CA PHE A 112 -8.76 1.85 22.08
C PHE A 112 -9.37 0.69 21.30
N ASP A 113 -9.07 0.64 20.04
CA ASP A 113 -9.57 -0.38 19.14
C ASP A 113 -8.49 -1.43 18.86
N ILE A 114 -8.88 -2.70 18.87
CA ILE A 114 -8.02 -3.81 18.47
C ILE A 114 -8.66 -4.60 17.33
N SER A 115 -7.82 -5.20 16.48
CA SER A 115 -8.25 -6.10 15.42
C SER A 115 -7.34 -7.31 15.31
N ASP A 116 -7.96 -8.47 15.13
CA ASP A 116 -7.29 -9.72 14.76
C ASP A 116 -7.38 -10.00 13.25
N TYR A 117 -7.86 -9.01 12.48
CA TYR A 117 -8.14 -9.06 11.04
C TYR A 117 -9.35 -9.92 10.63
N THR A 118 -10.01 -10.61 11.54
CA THR A 118 -11.34 -11.20 11.31
C THR A 118 -12.44 -10.18 11.58
N SER A 119 -12.25 -9.33 12.59
CA SER A 119 -13.11 -8.21 12.95
C SER A 119 -12.33 -7.22 13.83
N SER A 120 -13.02 -6.25 14.42
CA SER A 120 -12.46 -5.30 15.38
C SER A 120 -13.41 -5.11 16.57
N ILE A 121 -12.82 -4.68 17.72
CA ILE A 121 -13.58 -4.43 18.95
C ILE A 121 -12.98 -3.22 19.68
N THR A 122 -13.87 -2.37 20.23
CA THR A 122 -13.45 -1.26 21.09
C THR A 122 -13.29 -1.75 22.52
N VAL A 123 -12.12 -1.48 23.08
CA VAL A 123 -11.81 -1.70 24.49
C VAL A 123 -11.98 -0.39 25.25
N LYS A 124 -12.72 -0.41 26.37
CA LYS A 124 -13.03 0.79 27.12
C LYS A 124 -12.67 0.64 28.58
N MET A 125 -11.83 1.54 29.07
CA MET A 125 -11.40 1.60 30.47
C MET A 125 -11.80 2.94 31.09
N PHE A 126 -12.12 2.90 32.38
CA PHE A 126 -12.33 4.10 33.21
C PHE A 126 -11.64 3.87 34.53
N ASP A 127 -10.63 4.69 34.83
CA ASP A 127 -9.86 4.60 36.10
C ASP A 127 -9.22 5.94 36.48
N ASP A 128 -8.54 5.95 37.61
CA ASP A 128 -7.69 7.07 38.02
C ASP A 128 -6.58 7.32 36.99
N LYS A 129 -6.24 8.58 36.75
CA LYS A 129 -5.21 8.93 35.77
C LYS A 129 -3.85 8.29 36.07
N ARG A 130 -3.52 8.03 37.36
CA ARG A 130 -2.27 7.33 37.73
C ARG A 130 -2.22 5.89 37.25
N VAL A 131 -3.37 5.27 36.98
CA VAL A 131 -3.48 3.94 36.40
C VAL A 131 -3.46 4.02 34.88
N ILE A 132 -4.22 4.95 34.31
CA ILE A 132 -4.38 5.07 32.83
C ILE A 132 -3.10 5.57 32.17
N ASP A 133 -2.45 6.63 32.69
CA ASP A 133 -1.31 7.25 32.00
C ASP A 133 -0.16 6.26 31.68
N PRO A 134 0.37 5.47 32.63
CA PRO A 134 1.40 4.49 32.33
C PRO A 134 0.89 3.30 31.50
N LEU A 135 -0.41 3.07 31.46
CA LEU A 135 -1.02 1.98 30.70
C LEU A 135 -1.08 2.32 29.20
N VAL A 136 -1.37 3.57 28.87
CA VAL A 136 -1.41 4.05 27.48
C VAL A 136 -0.07 3.80 26.78
N ASP A 137 1.03 4.18 27.41
CA ASP A 137 2.38 3.98 26.85
C ASP A 137 2.66 2.49 26.64
N LYS A 138 2.39 1.64 27.65
CA LYS A 138 2.61 0.21 27.57
C LYS A 138 1.79 -0.48 26.48
N ILE A 139 0.55 -0.02 26.26
CA ILE A 139 -0.34 -0.58 25.22
C ILE A 139 0.15 -0.17 23.83
N ASN A 140 0.54 1.10 23.65
CA ASN A 140 1.09 1.58 22.38
C ASN A 140 2.43 0.90 22.03
N GLU A 141 3.31 0.68 23.01
CA GLU A 141 4.58 -0.03 22.83
C GLU A 141 4.39 -1.51 22.51
N ALA A 142 3.36 -2.14 23.10
CA ALA A 142 3.09 -3.56 22.92
C ALA A 142 2.64 -3.90 21.49
N GLY A 143 1.85 -3.03 20.89
CA GLY A 143 1.30 -3.19 19.54
C GLY A 143 0.30 -4.33 19.39
N THR A 144 0.56 -5.53 19.93
CA THR A 144 -0.35 -6.69 19.91
C THR A 144 -0.68 -7.11 21.34
N LEU A 145 -1.96 -7.33 21.61
CA LEU A 145 -2.49 -7.62 22.94
C LEU A 145 -3.33 -8.90 22.97
N VAL A 146 -3.39 -9.51 24.17
CA VAL A 146 -4.46 -10.42 24.58
C VAL A 146 -5.22 -9.75 25.72
N ILE A 147 -6.54 -9.72 25.60
CA ILE A 147 -7.41 -9.02 26.54
C ILE A 147 -8.54 -9.94 26.99
N SER A 148 -8.71 -10.06 28.29
CA SER A 148 -9.84 -10.76 28.90
C SER A 148 -10.72 -9.76 29.65
N GLY A 149 -12.02 -9.83 29.46
CA GLY A 149 -12.93 -8.90 30.10
C GLY A 149 -14.41 -9.12 29.83
N GLY A 150 -15.24 -8.24 30.38
CA GLY A 150 -16.69 -8.23 30.16
C GLY A 150 -17.04 -7.58 28.83
N TYR A 151 -17.76 -8.31 27.98
CA TYR A 151 -18.28 -7.77 26.72
C TYR A 151 -19.72 -7.32 26.93
N GLN A 152 -19.96 -6.03 26.86
CA GLN A 152 -21.26 -5.45 27.25
C GLN A 152 -21.63 -4.22 26.44
N PHE A 153 -22.93 -3.94 26.39
CA PHE A 153 -23.43 -2.74 25.71
C PHE A 153 -23.09 -1.48 26.52
N ASP A 154 -22.45 -0.52 25.88
CA ASP A 154 -22.16 0.80 26.44
C ASP A 154 -23.17 1.82 25.93
N THR A 155 -24.05 2.29 26.80
CA THR A 155 -25.11 3.25 26.45
C THR A 155 -24.60 4.63 26.03
N PHE A 156 -23.36 4.98 26.40
CA PHE A 156 -22.77 6.27 26.03
C PHE A 156 -22.27 6.30 24.59
N SER A 157 -21.64 5.19 24.14
CA SER A 157 -21.14 5.07 22.76
C SER A 157 -22.14 4.35 21.84
N ASN A 158 -23.25 3.84 22.40
CA ASN A 158 -24.31 3.10 21.71
C ASN A 158 -23.76 1.89 20.91
N GLN A 159 -22.80 1.17 21.50
CA GLN A 159 -22.17 -0.01 20.94
C GLN A 159 -21.72 -0.99 22.01
N TYR A 160 -21.45 -2.24 21.61
CA TYR A 160 -20.82 -3.21 22.49
C TYR A 160 -19.34 -2.89 22.63
N VAL A 161 -18.81 -2.95 23.86
CA VAL A 161 -17.41 -2.70 24.18
C VAL A 161 -16.86 -3.79 25.09
N LEU A 162 -15.57 -4.04 25.01
CA LEU A 162 -14.84 -4.91 25.93
C LEU A 162 -14.32 -4.07 27.10
N ARG A 163 -14.76 -4.38 28.33
CA ARG A 163 -14.22 -3.81 29.57
C ARG A 163 -13.20 -4.76 30.15
N PRO A 164 -11.89 -4.43 30.08
CA PRO A 164 -10.86 -5.39 30.41
C PRO A 164 -10.73 -5.60 31.92
N TYR A 165 -10.57 -6.87 32.31
CA TYR A 165 -10.12 -7.29 33.64
C TYR A 165 -8.65 -7.66 33.64
N ALA A 166 -8.13 -8.05 32.48
CA ALA A 166 -6.72 -8.34 32.26
C ALA A 166 -6.28 -7.97 30.86
N ILE A 167 -5.06 -7.46 30.76
CA ILE A 167 -4.38 -7.12 29.50
C ILE A 167 -2.97 -7.68 29.56
N ALA A 168 -2.53 -8.35 28.51
CA ALA A 168 -1.18 -8.81 28.32
C ALA A 168 -0.67 -8.46 26.94
N SER A 169 0.60 -8.12 26.78
CA SER A 169 1.25 -8.09 25.47
C SER A 169 1.57 -9.50 25.03
N ILE A 170 1.59 -9.69 23.70
CA ILE A 170 1.93 -10.96 23.07
C ILE A 170 2.68 -10.68 21.77
N LYS A 171 3.65 -11.54 21.41
CA LYS A 171 4.27 -11.45 20.08
C LYS A 171 3.38 -12.15 19.06
N LYS A 172 3.17 -11.47 17.93
CA LYS A 172 2.48 -12.03 16.76
C LYS A 172 3.50 -12.69 15.84
N ALA A 173 3.12 -13.84 15.27
CA ALA A 173 3.87 -14.45 14.19
C ALA A 173 3.83 -13.53 12.96
N GLU A 174 5.00 -13.22 12.45
CA GLU A 174 5.11 -12.41 11.26
C GLU A 174 4.78 -13.27 10.04
N LYS A 175 4.11 -12.65 9.07
CA LYS A 175 3.94 -13.29 7.76
C LYS A 175 5.30 -13.42 7.09
N THR A 176 5.62 -14.61 6.64
CA THR A 176 6.81 -14.91 5.85
C THR A 176 6.42 -15.15 4.39
N ASP A 177 7.36 -14.99 3.52
CA ASP A 177 7.28 -15.49 2.15
C ASP A 177 8.28 -16.65 2.05
N ASP A 178 7.75 -17.87 2.08
CA ASP A 178 8.55 -19.11 2.10
C ASP A 178 8.71 -19.72 0.71
N GLU A 179 8.20 -19.05 -0.33
CA GLU A 179 8.38 -19.51 -1.71
C GLU A 179 9.86 -19.47 -2.11
N PRO A 180 10.39 -20.56 -2.68
CA PRO A 180 11.81 -20.64 -3.06
C PRO A 180 12.16 -19.67 -4.20
N GLU A 181 11.23 -19.45 -5.14
CA GLU A 181 11.34 -18.47 -6.21
C GLU A 181 10.48 -17.25 -5.89
N LYS A 182 11.15 -16.12 -5.60
CA LYS A 182 10.45 -14.89 -5.19
C LYS A 182 9.87 -14.16 -6.38
N ARG A 183 8.59 -13.79 -6.28
CA ARG A 183 7.96 -12.92 -7.26
C ARG A 183 8.51 -11.49 -7.13
N ILE A 184 8.85 -10.87 -8.27
CA ILE A 184 9.17 -9.44 -8.32
C ILE A 184 7.87 -8.66 -8.44
N GLU A 185 7.60 -7.76 -7.47
CA GLU A 185 6.44 -6.88 -7.54
C GLU A 185 6.73 -5.73 -8.50
N LEU A 186 5.92 -5.62 -9.56
CA LEU A 186 6.07 -4.61 -10.60
C LEU A 186 4.99 -3.53 -10.57
N HIS A 187 3.94 -3.69 -9.73
CA HIS A 187 2.83 -2.76 -9.62
C HIS A 187 2.46 -2.56 -8.15
N MET A 188 3.05 -1.57 -7.51
CA MET A 188 2.87 -1.33 -6.08
C MET A 188 2.67 0.15 -5.77
N HIS A 189 1.66 0.45 -4.95
CA HIS A 189 1.33 1.79 -4.49
C HIS A 189 1.75 2.04 -3.06
N THR A 190 2.21 3.26 -2.81
CA THR A 190 2.59 3.74 -1.48
C THR A 190 1.54 4.73 -0.95
N SER A 191 1.69 5.14 0.31
CA SER A 191 0.86 6.21 0.91
C SER A 191 0.99 7.57 0.20
N LEU A 192 1.91 7.71 -0.76
CA LEU A 192 2.05 8.89 -1.60
C LEU A 192 1.28 8.78 -2.93
N SER A 193 0.67 7.61 -3.20
CA SER A 193 -0.30 7.43 -4.27
C SER A 193 -1.67 7.97 -3.82
N GLU A 194 -2.28 8.86 -4.62
CA GLU A 194 -3.49 9.59 -4.25
C GLU A 194 -4.64 8.66 -3.82
N MET A 195 -4.97 8.64 -2.52
CA MET A 195 -6.10 7.91 -1.92
C MET A 195 -6.16 6.40 -2.26
N ASP A 196 -5.00 5.78 -2.51
CA ASP A 196 -4.96 4.42 -3.00
C ASP A 196 -4.31 3.43 -2.01
N ALA A 197 -3.26 3.85 -1.30
CA ALA A 197 -2.57 3.01 -0.34
C ALA A 197 -2.24 3.74 0.97
N ILE A 198 -1.95 2.96 2.02
CA ILE A 198 -1.67 3.47 3.37
C ILE A 198 -0.25 3.16 3.84
N SER A 199 0.45 2.23 3.19
CA SER A 199 1.80 1.83 3.58
C SER A 199 2.85 2.81 3.08
N SER A 200 3.80 3.20 3.95
CA SER A 200 4.90 4.08 3.54
C SER A 200 5.87 3.38 2.58
N PRO A 201 6.55 4.14 1.70
CA PRO A 201 7.60 3.58 0.84
C PRO A 201 8.65 2.80 1.62
N THR A 202 9.06 3.32 2.78
CA THR A 202 10.01 2.68 3.70
C THR A 202 9.52 1.32 4.19
N ALA A 203 8.26 1.21 4.62
CA ALA A 203 7.70 -0.04 5.11
C ALA A 203 7.65 -1.12 4.03
N LEU A 204 7.24 -0.75 2.83
CA LEU A 204 7.14 -1.67 1.69
C LEU A 204 8.51 -2.20 1.25
N VAL A 205 9.50 -1.32 1.09
CA VAL A 205 10.86 -1.72 0.70
C VAL A 205 11.52 -2.60 1.77
N LYS A 206 11.40 -2.23 3.06
CA LYS A 206 11.92 -3.05 4.16
C LYS A 206 11.25 -4.43 4.22
N GLN A 207 9.95 -4.51 3.94
CA GLN A 207 9.24 -5.78 3.90
C GLN A 207 9.72 -6.66 2.75
N ALA A 208 9.93 -6.09 1.57
CA ALA A 208 10.49 -6.82 0.43
C ALA A 208 11.91 -7.36 0.73
N ILE A 209 12.77 -6.54 1.37
CA ILE A 209 14.10 -6.98 1.83
C ILE A 209 13.98 -8.13 2.83
N LYS A 210 13.08 -8.01 3.81
CA LYS A 210 12.85 -9.01 4.86
C LYS A 210 12.40 -10.36 4.28
N TRP A 211 11.60 -10.33 3.24
CA TRP A 211 11.13 -11.53 2.52
C TRP A 211 12.13 -12.08 1.51
N GLY A 212 13.27 -11.41 1.32
CA GLY A 212 14.34 -11.86 0.42
C GLY A 212 14.01 -11.62 -1.06
N HIS A 213 13.15 -10.65 -1.39
CA HIS A 213 12.88 -10.28 -2.77
C HIS A 213 14.13 -9.65 -3.41
N GLU A 214 14.40 -9.99 -4.68
CA GLU A 214 15.55 -9.47 -5.43
C GLU A 214 15.30 -8.06 -5.96
N ALA A 215 14.04 -7.73 -6.27
CA ALA A 215 13.64 -6.43 -6.79
C ALA A 215 12.22 -6.06 -6.36
N VAL A 216 11.91 -4.77 -6.43
CA VAL A 216 10.57 -4.21 -6.20
C VAL A 216 10.41 -2.93 -6.99
N ALA A 217 9.26 -2.73 -7.62
CA ALA A 217 8.91 -1.47 -8.30
C ALA A 217 8.01 -0.61 -7.42
N ILE A 218 8.17 0.71 -7.51
CA ILE A 218 7.23 1.69 -6.97
C ILE A 218 6.53 2.34 -8.16
N THR A 219 5.21 2.28 -8.18
CA THR A 219 4.38 2.69 -9.33
C THR A 219 3.18 3.52 -8.91
N ASP A 220 3.38 4.55 -8.09
CA ASP A 220 2.33 5.46 -7.63
C ASP A 220 1.62 6.16 -8.79
N HIS A 221 0.34 6.50 -8.62
CA HIS A 221 -0.50 7.14 -9.63
C HIS A 221 0.02 8.53 -10.06
N GLY A 222 0.52 8.63 -11.28
CA GLY A 222 0.89 9.89 -11.95
C GLY A 222 2.06 10.65 -11.31
N VAL A 223 2.75 10.06 -10.33
CA VAL A 223 3.79 10.70 -9.53
C VAL A 223 4.96 9.75 -9.22
N VAL A 224 6.07 10.33 -8.76
CA VAL A 224 7.29 9.59 -8.34
C VAL A 224 7.83 10.08 -6.99
N GLN A 225 7.00 10.68 -6.18
CA GLN A 225 7.38 11.30 -4.90
C GLN A 225 7.93 10.30 -3.89
N ALA A 226 7.51 9.02 -3.97
CA ALA A 226 7.96 7.95 -3.11
C ALA A 226 9.42 7.50 -3.35
N LEU A 227 9.96 7.75 -4.54
CA LEU A 227 11.26 7.21 -4.95
C LEU A 227 12.44 7.60 -4.06
N PRO A 228 12.58 8.87 -3.60
CA PRO A 228 13.68 9.24 -2.70
C PRO A 228 13.62 8.49 -1.37
N GLU A 229 12.44 8.34 -0.78
CA GLU A 229 12.25 7.60 0.48
C GLU A 229 12.50 6.09 0.28
N ALA A 230 11.97 5.51 -0.79
CA ALA A 230 12.19 4.11 -1.15
C ALA A 230 13.70 3.81 -1.37
N TYR A 231 14.40 4.72 -2.06
CA TYR A 231 15.84 4.61 -2.28
C TYR A 231 16.63 4.68 -0.96
N ALA A 232 16.26 5.60 -0.07
CA ALA A 232 16.87 5.67 1.26
C ALA A 232 16.62 4.39 2.08
N ALA A 233 15.41 3.83 1.98
CA ALA A 233 15.01 2.61 2.68
C ALA A 233 15.74 1.35 2.17
N SER A 234 16.10 1.31 0.88
CA SER A 234 16.89 0.20 0.32
C SER A 234 18.31 0.13 0.91
N GLY A 235 18.85 1.27 1.40
CA GLY A 235 20.13 1.31 2.08
C GLY A 235 21.36 1.14 1.16
N LYS A 236 22.50 1.63 1.62
CA LYS A 236 23.77 1.44 0.90
C LYS A 236 24.20 -0.02 1.01
N GLY A 237 24.42 -0.68 -0.14
CA GLY A 237 24.86 -2.07 -0.19
C GLY A 237 23.72 -3.10 -0.05
N SER A 238 22.48 -2.69 -0.04
CA SER A 238 21.33 -3.61 -0.13
C SER A 238 21.40 -4.42 -1.44
N LYS A 239 20.99 -5.68 -1.37
CA LYS A 239 20.89 -6.55 -2.54
C LYS A 239 19.61 -6.31 -3.35
N ILE A 240 18.61 -5.63 -2.77
CA ILE A 240 17.34 -5.40 -3.46
C ILE A 240 17.51 -4.33 -4.56
N LYS A 241 17.05 -4.64 -5.76
CA LYS A 241 16.97 -3.69 -6.88
C LYS A 241 15.66 -2.90 -6.78
N LEU A 242 15.77 -1.58 -6.55
CA LEU A 242 14.61 -0.70 -6.66
C LEU A 242 14.38 -0.34 -8.13
N ILE A 243 13.21 -0.70 -8.66
CA ILE A 243 12.77 -0.38 -10.01
C ILE A 243 11.94 0.92 -9.93
N LEU A 244 12.38 1.94 -10.68
CA LEU A 244 11.68 3.21 -10.73
C LEU A 244 10.53 3.11 -11.72
N GLY A 245 9.32 3.44 -11.28
CA GLY A 245 8.14 3.36 -12.13
C GLY A 245 7.08 4.40 -11.78
N MET A 246 5.97 4.30 -12.48
CA MET A 246 4.77 5.10 -12.27
C MET A 246 3.59 4.40 -12.92
N GLU A 247 2.42 4.42 -12.29
CA GLU A 247 1.17 4.12 -12.97
C GLU A 247 0.58 5.41 -13.56
N GLY A 248 0.40 5.43 -14.89
CA GLY A 248 -0.10 6.57 -15.62
C GLY A 248 -1.56 6.43 -16.05
N TYR A 249 -2.12 7.51 -16.57
CA TYR A 249 -3.46 7.55 -17.15
C TYR A 249 -3.37 7.78 -18.65
N LEU A 250 -3.38 6.68 -19.40
CA LEU A 250 -3.25 6.67 -20.86
C LEU A 250 -4.52 7.21 -21.53
N VAL A 251 -4.38 8.05 -22.53
CA VAL A 251 -5.44 8.46 -23.44
C VAL A 251 -5.00 8.28 -24.89
N ASP A 252 -5.90 7.76 -25.71
CA ASP A 252 -5.67 7.64 -27.16
C ASP A 252 -6.00 8.97 -27.84
N ASP A 253 -4.99 9.79 -28.05
CA ASP A 253 -5.14 11.12 -28.68
C ASP A 253 -5.25 11.05 -30.22
N GLU A 254 -5.09 9.89 -30.83
CA GLU A 254 -5.45 9.66 -32.24
C GLU A 254 -6.95 9.42 -32.36
N LYS A 255 -7.54 8.66 -31.43
CA LYS A 255 -8.99 8.43 -31.34
C LYS A 255 -9.74 9.67 -30.84
N TYR A 256 -9.14 10.42 -29.91
CA TYR A 256 -9.72 11.58 -29.25
C TYR A 256 -8.81 12.81 -29.36
N PRO A 257 -8.64 13.41 -30.57
CA PRO A 257 -7.65 14.48 -30.77
C PRO A 257 -7.92 15.74 -29.97
N ASP A 258 -9.17 15.97 -29.57
CA ASP A 258 -9.59 17.14 -28.77
C ASP A 258 -9.94 16.78 -27.32
N PHE A 259 -9.40 15.69 -26.78
CA PHE A 259 -9.75 15.16 -25.45
C PHE A 259 -9.64 16.19 -24.32
N LEU A 260 -8.78 17.19 -24.45
CA LEU A 260 -8.64 18.26 -23.46
C LEU A 260 -9.88 19.15 -23.34
N ASN A 261 -10.63 19.35 -24.42
CA ASN A 261 -11.87 20.14 -24.44
C ASN A 261 -13.12 19.28 -24.22
N MET A 262 -13.04 17.96 -24.37
CA MET A 262 -14.14 17.03 -24.14
C MET A 262 -14.45 16.88 -22.64
N LYS A 263 -15.69 16.50 -22.29
CA LYS A 263 -16.00 16.07 -20.91
C LYS A 263 -15.34 14.75 -20.61
N THR A 264 -15.02 14.48 -19.32
CA THR A 264 -14.29 13.27 -18.89
C THR A 264 -15.01 11.94 -19.16
N ASN A 265 -16.29 11.97 -19.48
CA ASN A 265 -17.08 10.81 -19.88
C ASN A 265 -17.22 10.64 -21.41
N GLN A 266 -16.56 11.46 -22.19
CA GLN A 266 -16.61 11.45 -23.66
C GLN A 266 -15.34 10.87 -24.29
N TYR A 267 -14.35 10.52 -23.52
CA TYR A 267 -13.15 9.81 -23.96
C TYR A 267 -12.77 8.72 -22.95
N GLU A 268 -12.11 7.68 -23.44
CA GLU A 268 -11.61 6.58 -22.64
C GLU A 268 -10.23 6.94 -22.11
N ARG A 269 -9.95 6.49 -20.90
CA ARG A 269 -8.63 6.55 -20.28
C ARG A 269 -8.39 5.25 -19.55
N TYR A 270 -7.17 4.78 -19.62
CA TYR A 270 -6.76 3.50 -19.06
C TYR A 270 -5.57 3.67 -18.13
N HIS A 271 -5.44 2.80 -17.15
CA HIS A 271 -4.21 2.68 -16.39
C HIS A 271 -3.12 2.04 -17.26
N ILE A 272 -1.88 2.42 -17.02
CA ILE A 272 -0.71 1.94 -17.74
C ILE A 272 0.50 2.01 -16.83
N ILE A 273 1.34 0.97 -16.79
CA ILE A 273 2.54 0.94 -15.99
C ILE A 273 3.75 1.36 -16.82
N PHE A 274 4.56 2.23 -16.25
CA PHE A 274 5.87 2.62 -16.79
C PHE A 274 6.96 2.19 -15.82
N LEU A 275 7.93 1.42 -16.31
CA LEU A 275 9.11 1.02 -15.56
C LEU A 275 10.36 1.50 -16.28
N VAL A 276 11.29 2.11 -15.56
CA VAL A 276 12.58 2.50 -16.13
C VAL A 276 13.43 1.25 -16.35
N LYS A 277 13.65 0.89 -17.62
CA LYS A 277 14.46 -0.25 -18.01
C LYS A 277 15.95 0.02 -17.79
N GLU A 278 16.41 1.16 -18.26
CA GLU A 278 17.80 1.53 -18.25
C GLU A 278 17.99 3.03 -18.08
N ASP A 279 18.95 3.42 -17.26
CA ASP A 279 19.37 4.82 -17.11
C ASP A 279 20.87 4.89 -16.80
N THR A 280 21.63 5.29 -17.79
CA THR A 280 23.09 5.51 -17.69
C THR A 280 23.46 7.00 -17.79
N SER A 281 22.49 7.89 -17.56
CA SER A 281 22.67 9.34 -17.69
C SER A 281 23.79 9.90 -16.82
N MET A 282 24.08 9.29 -15.68
CA MET A 282 25.09 9.68 -14.70
C MET A 282 26.43 8.91 -14.86
N ASP A 283 26.52 7.98 -15.80
CA ASP A 283 27.73 7.20 -16.01
C ASP A 283 28.69 7.97 -16.92
N GLU A 284 29.73 8.55 -16.33
CA GLU A 284 30.74 9.34 -17.05
C GLU A 284 31.66 8.48 -17.92
N SER A 285 31.71 7.16 -17.73
CA SER A 285 32.49 6.23 -18.58
C SER A 285 31.87 6.01 -19.94
N ILE A 286 30.55 6.30 -20.10
CA ILE A 286 29.81 6.18 -21.34
C ILE A 286 29.76 7.53 -22.05
N PRO A 287 30.10 7.60 -23.37
CA PRO A 287 29.93 8.80 -24.17
C PRO A 287 28.51 9.35 -24.07
N LYS A 288 28.36 10.69 -24.02
CA LYS A 288 27.07 11.36 -23.78
C LYS A 288 25.98 10.92 -24.79
N GLU A 289 26.40 10.72 -26.05
CA GLU A 289 25.54 10.29 -27.16
C GLU A 289 25.04 8.85 -27.03
N GLU A 290 25.75 8.01 -26.28
CA GLU A 290 25.40 6.61 -26.04
C GLU A 290 24.66 6.38 -24.73
N ARG A 291 24.54 7.43 -23.89
CA ARG A 291 23.87 7.33 -22.59
C ARG A 291 22.37 7.11 -22.76
N LYS A 292 21.82 6.30 -21.86
CA LYS A 292 20.39 6.00 -21.76
C LYS A 292 19.75 6.93 -20.72
N TYR A 293 18.55 7.42 -21.02
CA TYR A 293 17.87 8.48 -20.27
C TYR A 293 16.48 8.07 -19.79
N GLY A 294 16.29 6.84 -19.31
CA GLY A 294 14.99 6.31 -18.90
C GLY A 294 14.31 7.15 -17.82
N ARG A 295 15.03 7.57 -16.76
CA ARG A 295 14.48 8.45 -15.72
C ARG A 295 14.04 9.80 -16.29
N LYS A 296 14.84 10.40 -17.18
CA LYS A 296 14.49 11.66 -17.82
C LYS A 296 13.21 11.51 -18.63
N ASN A 297 13.08 10.46 -19.43
CA ASN A 297 11.89 10.21 -20.21
C ASN A 297 10.64 10.04 -19.32
N LEU A 298 10.74 9.29 -18.21
CA LEU A 298 9.67 9.17 -17.23
C LEU A 298 9.29 10.54 -16.63
N TYR A 299 10.26 11.33 -16.18
CA TYR A 299 10.00 12.64 -15.56
C TYR A 299 9.43 13.65 -16.55
N GLU A 300 9.84 13.61 -17.82
CA GLU A 300 9.26 14.47 -18.87
C GLU A 300 7.81 14.09 -19.17
N MET A 301 7.46 12.80 -19.16
CA MET A 301 6.05 12.35 -19.28
C MET A 301 5.22 12.83 -18.08
N ILE A 302 5.72 12.71 -16.85
CA ILE A 302 5.05 13.21 -15.64
C ILE A 302 4.86 14.72 -15.72
N SER A 303 5.89 15.46 -16.08
CA SER A 303 5.83 16.93 -16.21
C SER A 303 4.83 17.34 -17.25
N ALA A 304 4.85 16.72 -18.43
CA ALA A 304 3.89 17.01 -19.49
C ALA A 304 2.46 16.68 -19.09
N SER A 305 2.22 15.54 -18.43
CA SER A 305 0.89 15.14 -17.98
C SER A 305 0.28 16.10 -16.96
N ASN A 306 1.11 16.64 -16.06
CA ASN A 306 0.68 17.59 -15.04
C ASN A 306 0.55 19.03 -15.55
N VAL A 307 1.40 19.45 -16.49
CA VAL A 307 1.41 20.84 -16.96
C VAL A 307 0.55 21.06 -18.20
N LYS A 308 0.58 20.12 -19.17
CA LYS A 308 -0.09 20.26 -20.46
C LYS A 308 -1.38 19.46 -20.59
N TYR A 309 -1.44 18.29 -19.95
CA TYR A 309 -2.50 17.30 -20.16
C TYR A 309 -3.29 17.00 -18.90
N PHE A 310 -3.24 17.85 -17.89
CA PHE A 310 -3.98 17.67 -16.65
C PHE A 310 -5.48 17.93 -16.86
N LYS A 311 -6.29 16.89 -16.58
CA LYS A 311 -7.74 16.99 -16.62
C LYS A 311 -8.39 16.12 -15.56
N LYS A 312 -8.50 16.63 -14.34
CA LYS A 312 -8.81 15.88 -13.09
C LYS A 312 -7.75 14.84 -12.73
N ARG A 313 -7.05 14.29 -13.71
CA ARG A 313 -5.92 13.37 -13.60
C ARG A 313 -4.83 13.80 -14.59
N PRO A 314 -3.55 13.48 -14.33
CA PRO A 314 -2.45 13.76 -15.24
C PRO A 314 -2.47 12.75 -16.40
N LEU A 315 -3.06 13.14 -17.52
CA LEU A 315 -3.24 12.25 -18.69
C LEU A 315 -1.94 12.15 -19.50
N ILE A 316 -1.68 10.97 -20.05
CA ILE A 316 -0.55 10.70 -20.94
C ILE A 316 -1.09 10.31 -22.32
N PRO A 317 -0.97 11.18 -23.33
CA PRO A 317 -1.34 10.83 -24.70
C PRO A 317 -0.46 9.70 -25.25
N LYS A 318 -1.05 8.77 -26.03
CA LYS A 318 -0.28 7.70 -26.72
C LYS A 318 0.85 8.29 -27.59
N SER A 319 0.60 9.43 -28.25
CA SER A 319 1.61 10.12 -29.05
C SER A 319 2.82 10.60 -28.23
N LEU A 320 2.61 11.08 -27.00
CA LEU A 320 3.69 11.45 -26.08
C LEU A 320 4.48 10.21 -25.65
N LEU A 321 3.79 9.14 -25.27
CA LEU A 321 4.41 7.88 -24.89
C LEU A 321 5.30 7.34 -26.02
N ARG A 322 4.81 7.28 -27.25
CA ARG A 322 5.62 6.83 -28.41
C ARG A 322 6.93 7.61 -28.55
N LYS A 323 6.93 8.91 -28.27
CA LYS A 323 8.12 9.76 -28.31
C LYS A 323 9.10 9.54 -27.16
N LYS A 324 8.60 9.04 -26.03
CA LYS A 324 9.38 8.91 -24.77
C LYS A 324 9.58 7.45 -24.33
N ARG A 325 9.20 6.49 -25.18
CA ARG A 325 9.21 5.06 -24.86
C ARG A 325 10.65 4.48 -24.74
N ASP A 326 11.64 5.17 -25.28
CA ASP A 326 13.03 4.68 -25.20
C ASP A 326 13.46 4.51 -23.73
N CYS A 327 13.99 3.33 -23.41
CA CYS A 327 14.40 2.92 -22.06
C CYS A 327 13.26 2.85 -21.02
N ILE A 328 12.00 2.76 -21.47
CA ILE A 328 10.82 2.53 -20.64
C ILE A 328 10.18 1.20 -21.04
N ILE A 329 9.91 0.34 -20.07
CA ILE A 329 9.07 -0.83 -20.20
C ILE A 329 7.63 -0.42 -19.91
N VAL A 330 6.70 -0.86 -20.72
CA VAL A 330 5.28 -0.51 -20.63
C VAL A 330 4.45 -1.74 -20.31
N GLY A 331 3.71 -1.71 -19.21
CA GLY A 331 2.83 -2.78 -18.75
C GLY A 331 1.34 -2.46 -18.91
N SER A 332 0.52 -3.50 -19.09
CA SER A 332 -0.92 -3.38 -19.33
C SER A 332 -1.74 -2.92 -18.12
N ALA A 333 -1.13 -2.81 -16.95
CA ALA A 333 -1.73 -2.45 -15.67
C ALA A 333 -2.87 -3.38 -15.19
N CYS A 334 -3.65 -2.88 -14.23
CA CYS A 334 -4.70 -3.60 -13.52
C CYS A 334 -6.00 -3.75 -14.34
N GLU A 335 -7.12 -3.98 -13.65
CA GLU A 335 -8.45 -4.07 -14.26
C GLU A 335 -8.92 -2.75 -14.91
N GLN A 336 -8.27 -1.62 -14.60
CA GLN A 336 -8.52 -0.34 -15.29
C GLN A 336 -7.61 -0.15 -16.52
N GLY A 337 -6.74 -1.13 -16.82
CA GLY A 337 -5.90 -1.14 -18.01
C GLY A 337 -6.68 -1.44 -19.30
N GLU A 338 -6.12 -1.01 -20.45
CA GLU A 338 -6.81 -1.13 -21.76
C GLU A 338 -7.09 -2.59 -22.12
N VAL A 339 -6.14 -3.51 -21.87
CA VAL A 339 -6.29 -4.95 -22.20
C VAL A 339 -7.41 -5.59 -21.39
N TYR A 340 -7.42 -5.37 -20.06
CA TYR A 340 -8.45 -5.93 -19.19
C TYR A 340 -9.84 -5.38 -19.55
N GLN A 341 -9.94 -4.08 -19.80
CA GLN A 341 -11.20 -3.44 -20.21
C GLN A 341 -11.70 -3.92 -21.57
N ALA A 342 -10.79 -4.19 -22.53
CA ALA A 342 -11.15 -4.76 -23.83
C ALA A 342 -11.72 -6.19 -23.69
N ILE A 343 -11.19 -6.99 -22.77
CA ILE A 343 -11.74 -8.31 -22.46
C ILE A 343 -13.15 -8.21 -21.85
N LEU A 344 -13.36 -7.30 -20.92
CA LEU A 344 -14.69 -7.06 -20.32
C LEU A 344 -15.72 -6.57 -21.34
N ASP A 345 -15.30 -5.77 -22.31
CA ASP A 345 -16.14 -5.26 -23.42
C ASP A 345 -16.32 -6.30 -24.54
N ASP A 346 -15.71 -7.50 -24.42
CA ASP A 346 -15.80 -8.62 -25.38
C ASP A 346 -15.39 -8.21 -26.81
N VAL A 347 -14.27 -7.50 -26.87
CA VAL A 347 -13.68 -7.08 -28.14
C VAL A 347 -13.19 -8.34 -28.90
N ASP A 348 -13.30 -8.32 -30.23
CA ASP A 348 -12.84 -9.43 -31.07
C ASP A 348 -11.33 -9.70 -30.89
N GLU A 349 -10.92 -10.95 -31.20
CA GLU A 349 -9.57 -11.42 -30.90
C GLU A 349 -8.49 -10.63 -31.66
N ASP A 350 -8.71 -10.31 -32.95
CA ASP A 350 -7.74 -9.56 -33.76
C ASP A 350 -7.49 -8.17 -33.14
N LYS A 351 -8.56 -7.51 -32.70
CA LYS A 351 -8.46 -6.21 -32.04
C LYS A 351 -7.82 -6.30 -30.65
N LEU A 352 -8.10 -7.37 -29.92
CA LEU A 352 -7.51 -7.60 -28.59
C LEU A 352 -6.00 -7.84 -28.71
N GLU A 353 -5.56 -8.61 -29.71
CA GLU A 353 -4.13 -8.82 -30.02
C GLU A 353 -3.45 -7.50 -30.43
N GLU A 354 -4.11 -6.66 -31.25
CA GLU A 354 -3.61 -5.33 -31.61
C GLU A 354 -3.39 -4.47 -30.35
N ILE A 355 -4.37 -4.45 -29.43
CA ILE A 355 -4.27 -3.72 -28.15
C ILE A 355 -3.13 -4.28 -27.30
N ALA A 356 -3.06 -5.61 -27.14
CA ALA A 356 -2.04 -6.26 -26.32
C ALA A 356 -0.63 -6.00 -26.84
N SER A 357 -0.43 -5.99 -28.15
CA SER A 357 0.86 -5.75 -28.82
C SER A 357 1.48 -4.36 -28.53
N PHE A 358 0.67 -3.42 -28.00
CA PHE A 358 1.18 -2.12 -27.59
C PHE A 358 2.05 -2.17 -26.34
N TYR A 359 1.89 -3.19 -25.50
CA TYR A 359 2.54 -3.36 -24.20
C TYR A 359 3.75 -4.27 -24.30
N ASP A 360 4.77 -4.04 -23.45
CA ASP A 360 5.97 -4.88 -23.37
C ASP A 360 5.74 -6.10 -22.46
N TYR A 361 4.77 -6.03 -21.55
CA TYR A 361 4.29 -7.15 -20.75
C TYR A 361 2.81 -6.98 -20.39
N LEU A 362 2.14 -8.10 -20.13
CA LEU A 362 0.76 -8.13 -19.67
C LEU A 362 0.72 -8.50 -18.19
N GLU A 363 -0.19 -7.86 -17.45
CA GLU A 363 -0.37 -8.06 -16.03
C GLU A 363 -1.63 -8.90 -15.76
N ILE A 364 -1.50 -9.86 -14.86
CA ILE A 364 -2.62 -10.55 -14.21
C ILE A 364 -2.63 -10.20 -12.73
N GLN A 365 -3.83 -10.20 -12.13
CA GLN A 365 -3.99 -9.91 -10.72
C GLN A 365 -4.58 -11.09 -9.97
N PRO A 366 -4.26 -11.24 -8.64
CA PRO A 366 -4.96 -12.18 -7.79
C PRO A 366 -6.48 -11.95 -7.85
N ASN A 367 -7.27 -13.03 -7.90
CA ASN A 367 -8.73 -12.93 -7.97
C ASN A 367 -9.34 -12.07 -6.85
N GLY A 368 -8.70 -12.07 -5.67
CA GLY A 368 -9.13 -11.26 -4.54
C GLY A 368 -9.12 -9.75 -4.81
N ASN A 369 -8.20 -9.24 -5.63
CA ASN A 369 -8.16 -7.82 -6.02
C ASN A 369 -9.40 -7.42 -6.83
N ASN A 370 -9.92 -8.35 -7.64
CA ASN A 370 -11.04 -8.13 -8.54
C ASN A 370 -12.38 -8.66 -7.99
N ALA A 371 -12.40 -9.21 -6.76
CA ALA A 371 -13.60 -9.77 -6.13
C ALA A 371 -14.75 -8.76 -5.96
N PHE A 372 -14.46 -7.46 -6.00
CA PHE A 372 -15.47 -6.41 -5.96
C PHE A 372 -16.42 -6.48 -7.18
N MET A 373 -15.97 -7.00 -8.33
CA MET A 373 -16.78 -7.17 -9.54
C MET A 373 -17.95 -8.13 -9.30
N LEU A 374 -17.77 -9.15 -8.45
CA LEU A 374 -18.80 -10.15 -8.09
C LEU A 374 -19.95 -9.54 -7.27
N ARG A 375 -19.79 -8.32 -6.75
CA ARG A 375 -20.80 -7.61 -5.97
C ARG A 375 -21.62 -6.63 -6.80
N THR A 376 -21.36 -6.57 -8.09
CA THR A 376 -22.11 -5.69 -9.01
C THR A 376 -23.34 -6.42 -9.52
N SER A 377 -24.29 -5.66 -10.12
CA SER A 377 -25.45 -6.25 -10.78
C SER A 377 -25.03 -7.06 -12.01
N ASP A 378 -25.73 -8.16 -12.27
CA ASP A 378 -25.66 -8.96 -13.50
C ASP A 378 -26.34 -8.27 -14.71
N GLN A 379 -26.89 -7.08 -14.51
CA GLN A 379 -27.53 -6.29 -15.57
C GLN A 379 -26.48 -5.41 -16.29
N GLU A 380 -26.52 -5.43 -17.62
CA GLU A 380 -25.64 -4.60 -18.45
C GLU A 380 -25.85 -3.10 -18.22
N TYR A 381 -27.08 -2.69 -17.95
CA TYR A 381 -27.42 -1.30 -17.63
C TYR A 381 -28.06 -1.21 -16.24
N VAL A 382 -27.58 -0.28 -15.44
CA VAL A 382 -28.07 -0.01 -14.09
C VAL A 382 -28.48 1.46 -13.96
N THR A 383 -29.58 1.68 -13.26
CA THR A 383 -30.06 3.05 -12.99
C THR A 383 -29.38 3.57 -11.71
N ASN A 384 -28.72 4.71 -11.80
CA ASN A 384 -28.10 5.34 -10.64
C ASN A 384 -29.15 6.03 -9.74
N LYS A 385 -28.73 6.53 -8.57
CA LYS A 385 -29.62 7.24 -7.62
C LYS A 385 -30.30 8.50 -8.17
N ARG A 386 -29.86 8.99 -9.34
CA ARG A 386 -30.44 10.15 -10.03
C ARG A 386 -31.38 9.76 -11.16
N GLY A 387 -31.65 8.46 -11.33
CA GLY A 387 -32.51 7.95 -12.40
C GLY A 387 -31.83 7.88 -13.77
N GLU A 388 -30.50 8.06 -13.85
CA GLU A 388 -29.75 7.98 -15.09
C GLU A 388 -29.29 6.54 -15.34
N GLU A 389 -29.50 6.06 -16.56
CA GLU A 389 -29.01 4.75 -16.98
C GLU A 389 -27.50 4.79 -17.23
N LYS A 390 -26.78 3.82 -16.68
CA LYS A 390 -25.33 3.70 -16.81
C LYS A 390 -24.96 2.26 -17.14
N LYS A 391 -24.06 2.07 -18.13
CA LYS A 391 -23.51 0.74 -18.44
C LYS A 391 -22.71 0.23 -17.25
N ASN A 392 -23.03 -1.00 -16.80
CA ASN A 392 -22.26 -1.74 -15.82
C ASN A 392 -21.19 -2.55 -16.55
N ARG A 393 -19.94 -2.15 -16.48
CA ARG A 393 -18.82 -2.83 -17.17
C ARG A 393 -18.60 -4.26 -16.68
N TYR A 394 -19.01 -4.57 -15.44
CA TYR A 394 -18.74 -5.86 -14.80
C TYR A 394 -19.93 -6.84 -14.88
N TRP A 395 -20.96 -6.55 -15.64
CA TRP A 395 -22.19 -7.34 -15.69
C TRP A 395 -21.98 -8.81 -16.12
N ARG A 396 -20.86 -9.10 -16.80
CA ARG A 396 -20.48 -10.46 -17.24
C ARG A 396 -19.64 -11.23 -16.20
N VAL A 397 -19.22 -10.58 -15.11
CA VAL A 397 -18.39 -11.19 -14.07
C VAL A 397 -19.25 -11.57 -12.89
N ASN A 398 -19.74 -12.82 -12.88
CA ASN A 398 -20.73 -13.29 -11.93
C ASN A 398 -20.18 -14.36 -10.98
N SER A 399 -19.00 -14.90 -11.28
CA SER A 399 -18.38 -15.98 -10.51
C SER A 399 -16.86 -15.80 -10.43
N GLU A 400 -16.24 -16.49 -9.48
CA GLU A 400 -14.77 -16.56 -9.38
C GLU A 400 -14.14 -17.20 -10.63
N GLU A 401 -14.85 -18.12 -11.27
CA GLU A 401 -14.41 -18.74 -12.52
C GLU A 401 -14.31 -17.71 -13.66
N ASP A 402 -15.17 -16.69 -13.71
CA ASP A 402 -15.09 -15.62 -14.69
C ASP A 402 -13.80 -14.80 -14.51
N LEU A 403 -13.42 -14.51 -13.25
CA LEU A 403 -12.15 -13.82 -12.94
C LEU A 403 -10.94 -14.68 -13.37
N ILE A 404 -10.99 -15.98 -13.10
CA ILE A 404 -9.95 -16.94 -13.52
C ILE A 404 -9.85 -16.97 -15.04
N ASN A 405 -10.98 -16.98 -15.76
CA ASN A 405 -11.01 -17.03 -17.21
C ASN A 405 -10.47 -15.75 -17.87
N ILE A 406 -10.71 -14.58 -17.26
CA ILE A 406 -10.07 -13.32 -17.69
C ILE A 406 -8.54 -13.42 -17.57
N ASN A 407 -8.02 -13.86 -16.41
CA ASN A 407 -6.59 -14.06 -16.22
C ASN A 407 -6.00 -15.08 -17.23
N LYS A 408 -6.69 -16.21 -17.48
CA LYS A 408 -6.28 -17.20 -18.50
C LYS A 408 -6.22 -16.58 -19.89
N LYS A 409 -7.19 -15.72 -20.25
CA LYS A 409 -7.22 -15.03 -21.53
C LYS A 409 -6.03 -14.06 -21.67
N ILE A 410 -5.69 -13.30 -20.61
CA ILE A 410 -4.52 -12.43 -20.61
C ILE A 410 -3.22 -13.23 -20.75
N ILE A 411 -3.09 -14.37 -20.06
CA ILE A 411 -1.92 -15.26 -20.18
C ILE A 411 -1.79 -15.81 -21.60
N ALA A 412 -2.90 -16.14 -22.26
CA ALA A 412 -2.88 -16.67 -23.62
C ALA A 412 -2.49 -15.61 -24.68
N LEU A 413 -2.66 -14.32 -24.37
CA LEU A 413 -2.26 -13.19 -25.23
C LEU A 413 -0.76 -12.85 -25.10
N GLY A 414 -0.10 -13.16 -23.96
CA GLY A 414 1.32 -12.89 -23.71
C GLY A 414 2.20 -14.07 -24.05
#